data_39c407b0c593647578f7bb41eaa0b644
#
_entry.id   39c407b0c593647578f7bb41eaa0b644
#
_cell.length_a   1.000
_cell.length_b   1.000
_cell.length_c   1.000
_cell.angle_alpha   90.00
_cell.angle_beta   90.00
_cell.angle_gamma   90.00
#
_symmetry.space_group_name_H-M   'P 1'
#
loop_
_entity.id
_entity.type
_entity.pdbx_description
1 polymer ?
#
loop_
_entity_poly.entity_id
_entity_poly.type
_entity_poly.pdbx_seq_one_letter_code
_entity_poly.pdbx_strand_id
1 'polypeptide(L)'
;MMTDELDTLLEWFDLKDELRTGWVLRNIDSPESVAAHTWGTASLCLLYAEQEEIDRQKAVTMALIHDLGEARTGDIATRAEEGRQTTPTSEKEAAERSAVTDLVGPFNDTELLALWEEYEARDTPTAQFVKDMDLIDNCLQALKYERQTRYDEAEANDHFAEFENLDEFFATAAPRLRTAFGQNLFEQIKSQYERELGRPCQL
;
A
#
# COMPACT_ATOMS: atom_id res chain seq x y z
N MET A 1 24.86 20.77 3.10
CA MET A 1 24.13 20.34 4.28
C MET A 1 22.69 20.87 4.26
N MET A 2 22.38 22.14 4.54
CA MET A 2 20.97 22.62 4.53
C MET A 2 20.27 22.60 3.15
N THR A 3 20.99 22.77 2.06
CA THR A 3 20.43 22.68 0.69
C THR A 3 20.06 21.23 0.35
N ASP A 4 20.91 20.28 0.69
CA ASP A 4 20.66 18.85 0.39
C ASP A 4 19.45 18.30 1.18
N GLU A 5 19.30 18.70 2.46
CA GLU A 5 18.14 18.33 3.27
C GLU A 5 16.82 18.90 2.73
N LEU A 6 16.83 20.16 2.29
CA LEU A 6 15.63 20.78 1.74
C LEU A 6 15.21 20.16 0.40
N ASP A 7 16.18 19.90 -0.47
CA ASP A 7 15.92 19.25 -1.75
C ASP A 7 15.35 17.84 -1.54
N THR A 8 15.91 17.08 -0.60
CA THR A 8 15.40 15.77 -0.22
C THR A 8 13.99 15.83 0.39
N LEU A 9 13.69 16.84 1.22
CA LEU A 9 12.32 17.04 1.73
C LEU A 9 11.32 17.33 0.61
N LEU A 10 11.72 18.04 -0.43
CA LEU A 10 10.86 18.24 -1.60
C LEU A 10 10.57 16.93 -2.30
N GLU A 11 11.58 16.05 -2.48
CA GLU A 11 11.38 14.70 -3.03
C GLU A 11 10.42 13.84 -2.16
N TRP A 12 10.53 13.88 -0.82
CA TRP A 12 9.55 13.19 0.04
C TRP A 12 8.11 13.68 -0.21
N PHE A 13 7.96 14.97 -0.53
CA PHE A 13 6.65 15.58 -0.78
C PHE A 13 6.09 15.21 -2.17
N ASP A 14 6.92 14.68 -3.09
CA ASP A 14 6.46 14.17 -4.39
C ASP A 14 5.47 13.01 -4.24
N LEU A 15 5.53 12.25 -3.12
CA LEU A 15 4.52 11.22 -2.79
C LEU A 15 3.09 11.76 -2.71
N LYS A 16 2.91 13.08 -2.54
CA LYS A 16 1.58 13.70 -2.55
C LYS A 16 0.98 13.78 -3.96
N ASP A 17 1.85 13.81 -4.97
CA ASP A 17 1.49 13.93 -6.37
C ASP A 17 1.60 12.59 -7.11
N GLU A 18 2.39 11.64 -6.57
CA GLU A 18 2.51 10.28 -7.09
C GLU A 18 1.20 9.52 -6.87
N LEU A 19 0.55 9.12 -7.95
CA LEU A 19 -0.73 8.41 -7.91
C LEU A 19 -0.53 6.90 -7.81
N ARG A 20 -1.38 6.22 -7.04
CA ARG A 20 -1.37 4.75 -6.94
C ARG A 20 -1.70 4.13 -8.29
N THR A 21 -0.69 3.48 -8.89
CA THR A 21 -0.75 2.92 -10.26
C THR A 21 -1.88 1.92 -10.44
N GLY A 22 -2.19 1.10 -9.44
CA GLY A 22 -3.31 0.16 -9.51
C GLY A 22 -4.65 0.86 -9.80
N TRP A 23 -4.91 1.98 -9.15
CA TRP A 23 -6.12 2.77 -9.38
C TRP A 23 -6.10 3.49 -10.73
N VAL A 24 -4.95 4.00 -11.16
CA VAL A 24 -4.78 4.62 -12.49
C VAL A 24 -5.06 3.59 -13.58
N LEU A 25 -4.50 2.38 -13.48
CA LEU A 25 -4.72 1.30 -14.43
C LEU A 25 -6.20 0.85 -14.48
N ARG A 26 -6.94 0.98 -13.37
CA ARG A 26 -8.37 0.65 -13.32
C ARG A 26 -9.28 1.79 -13.82
N ASN A 27 -8.72 2.92 -14.24
CA ASN A 27 -9.45 4.13 -14.66
C ASN A 27 -10.31 4.72 -13.53
N ILE A 28 -9.79 4.71 -12.29
CA ILE A 28 -10.47 5.35 -11.16
C ILE A 28 -10.45 6.87 -11.35
N ASP A 29 -11.60 7.51 -11.23
CA ASP A 29 -11.73 8.96 -11.20
C ASP A 29 -11.04 9.56 -9.96
N SER A 30 -10.06 10.43 -10.19
CA SER A 30 -9.27 11.07 -9.12
C SER A 30 -8.72 10.04 -8.12
N PRO A 31 -7.83 9.13 -8.56
CA PRO A 31 -7.24 8.12 -7.70
C PRO A 31 -6.44 8.77 -6.55
N GLU A 32 -6.29 8.04 -5.45
CA GLU A 32 -5.47 8.52 -4.35
C GLU A 32 -3.98 8.54 -4.71
N SER A 33 -3.24 9.38 -3.99
CA SER A 33 -1.77 9.39 -4.05
C SER A 33 -1.17 8.38 -3.07
N VAL A 34 0.12 8.07 -3.25
CA VAL A 34 0.91 7.25 -2.31
C VAL A 34 0.87 7.87 -0.90
N ALA A 35 0.94 9.19 -0.77
CA ALA A 35 0.83 9.85 0.53
C ALA A 35 -0.55 9.66 1.18
N ALA A 36 -1.64 9.62 0.41
CA ALA A 36 -2.98 9.36 0.95
C ALA A 36 -3.12 7.92 1.43
N HIS A 37 -2.60 6.94 0.68
CA HIS A 37 -2.49 5.55 1.09
C HIS A 37 -1.64 5.39 2.36
N THR A 38 -0.46 6.01 2.41
CA THR A 38 0.41 6.03 3.58
C THR A 38 -0.31 6.56 4.82
N TRP A 39 -1.10 7.64 4.67
CA TRP A 39 -1.94 8.15 5.76
C TRP A 39 -2.98 7.14 6.21
N GLY A 40 -3.63 6.43 5.29
CA GLY A 40 -4.60 5.38 5.58
C GLY A 40 -3.98 4.24 6.38
N THR A 41 -2.87 3.69 5.89
CA THR A 41 -2.09 2.63 6.55
C THR A 41 -1.66 3.05 7.96
N ALA A 42 -1.09 4.26 8.11
CA ALA A 42 -0.68 4.79 9.42
C ALA A 42 -1.87 4.99 10.37
N SER A 43 -3.04 5.39 9.85
CA SER A 43 -4.28 5.52 10.64
C SER A 43 -4.78 4.17 11.15
N LEU A 44 -4.72 3.11 10.34
CA LEU A 44 -5.04 1.76 10.78
C LEU A 44 -4.07 1.28 11.87
N CYS A 45 -2.78 1.51 11.70
CA CYS A 45 -1.77 1.21 12.72
C CYS A 45 -2.04 1.97 14.02
N LEU A 46 -2.36 3.26 13.94
CA LEU A 46 -2.70 4.09 15.10
C LEU A 46 -3.89 3.55 15.90
N LEU A 47 -4.91 3.04 15.20
CA LEU A 47 -6.16 2.57 15.81
C LEU A 47 -6.03 1.17 16.43
N TYR A 48 -5.25 0.28 15.80
CA TYR A 48 -5.32 -1.15 16.11
C TYR A 48 -4.06 -1.74 16.72
N ALA A 49 -2.87 -1.11 16.61
CA ALA A 49 -1.61 -1.69 17.07
C ALA A 49 -1.63 -2.13 18.54
N GLU A 50 -2.12 -1.28 19.46
CA GLU A 50 -2.17 -1.63 20.89
C GLU A 50 -3.14 -2.77 21.21
N GLN A 51 -4.20 -2.95 20.40
CA GLN A 51 -5.15 -4.06 20.58
C GLN A 51 -4.51 -5.41 20.26
N GLU A 52 -3.49 -5.39 19.39
CA GLU A 52 -2.71 -6.56 18.97
C GLU A 52 -1.35 -6.66 19.66
N GLU A 53 -1.17 -5.94 20.78
CA GLU A 53 0.08 -5.91 21.55
C GLU A 53 1.31 -5.45 20.73
N ILE A 54 1.10 -4.66 19.69
CA ILE A 54 2.14 -4.07 18.85
C ILE A 54 2.47 -2.66 19.36
N ASP A 55 3.75 -2.30 19.34
CA ASP A 55 4.19 -0.93 19.65
C ASP A 55 3.61 0.04 18.62
N ARG A 56 2.64 0.84 19.05
CA ARG A 56 1.92 1.80 18.21
C ARG A 56 2.86 2.82 17.57
N GLN A 57 3.82 3.34 18.31
CA GLN A 57 4.73 4.37 17.79
C GLN A 57 5.59 3.76 16.69
N LYS A 58 6.13 2.57 16.92
CA LYS A 58 6.93 1.84 15.92
C LYS A 58 6.11 1.53 14.69
N ALA A 59 4.88 1.00 14.85
CA ALA A 59 4.00 0.65 13.75
C ALA A 59 3.61 1.87 12.89
N VAL A 60 3.25 3.00 13.52
CA VAL A 60 2.91 4.23 12.80
C VAL A 60 4.14 4.80 12.08
N THR A 61 5.32 4.81 12.71
CA THR A 61 6.54 5.28 12.06
C THR A 61 6.89 4.40 10.85
N MET A 62 6.82 3.08 11.00
CA MET A 62 7.04 2.12 9.92
C MET A 62 6.05 2.35 8.77
N ALA A 63 4.76 2.53 9.07
CA ALA A 63 3.73 2.82 8.08
C ALA A 63 3.99 4.14 7.33
N LEU A 64 4.52 5.17 8.00
CA LEU A 64 4.81 6.47 7.35
C LEU A 64 5.96 6.41 6.33
N ILE A 65 6.84 5.43 6.45
CA ILE A 65 8.04 5.34 5.59
C ILE A 65 8.03 4.14 4.65
N HIS A 66 7.02 3.26 4.71
CA HIS A 66 7.04 1.99 3.99
C HIS A 66 7.16 2.15 2.47
N ASP A 67 6.47 3.13 1.89
CA ASP A 67 6.49 3.44 0.46
C ASP A 67 7.35 4.68 0.13
N LEU A 68 8.26 5.10 1.03
CA LEU A 68 9.09 6.30 0.81
C LEU A 68 9.93 6.19 -0.47
N GLY A 69 10.40 5.00 -0.82
CA GLY A 69 11.17 4.76 -2.03
C GLY A 69 10.44 5.15 -3.32
N GLU A 70 9.11 5.09 -3.31
CA GLU A 70 8.27 5.40 -4.45
C GLU A 70 8.34 6.87 -4.88
N ALA A 71 8.83 7.76 -4.03
CA ALA A 71 9.16 9.14 -4.41
C ALA A 71 10.17 9.21 -5.58
N ARG A 72 10.97 8.17 -5.78
CA ARG A 72 11.95 8.08 -6.89
C ARG A 72 11.66 6.98 -7.89
N THR A 73 11.08 5.86 -7.43
CA THR A 73 10.80 4.72 -8.30
C THR A 73 9.44 4.81 -8.97
N GLY A 74 8.55 5.66 -8.46
CA GLY A 74 7.12 5.63 -8.76
C GLY A 74 6.43 4.44 -8.09
N ASP A 75 5.10 4.47 -7.99
CA ASP A 75 4.30 3.34 -7.51
C ASP A 75 4.28 2.22 -8.57
N ILE A 76 4.77 1.05 -8.21
CA ILE A 76 4.73 -0.15 -9.05
C ILE A 76 3.67 -1.09 -8.51
N ALA A 77 2.55 -1.16 -9.20
CA ALA A 77 1.41 -1.97 -8.78
C ALA A 77 1.77 -3.45 -8.63
N THR A 78 1.45 -4.03 -7.48
CA THR A 78 1.51 -5.47 -7.28
C THR A 78 0.24 -6.11 -7.86
N ARG A 79 0.39 -7.12 -8.71
CA ARG A 79 -0.71 -7.78 -9.39
C ARG A 79 -1.04 -9.13 -8.74
N ALA A 80 -2.30 -9.56 -8.85
CA ALA A 80 -2.72 -10.88 -8.39
C ALA A 80 -2.08 -11.99 -9.25
N GLU A 81 -1.95 -11.75 -10.55
CA GLU A 81 -1.33 -12.69 -11.50
C GLU A 81 0.14 -12.34 -11.74
N GLU A 82 1.04 -13.34 -11.54
CA GLU A 82 2.48 -13.17 -11.78
C GLU A 82 2.80 -12.70 -13.22
N GLY A 83 2.06 -13.19 -14.21
CA GLY A 83 2.26 -12.82 -15.62
C GLY A 83 1.91 -11.36 -15.96
N ARG A 84 1.25 -10.65 -15.06
CA ARG A 84 0.88 -9.24 -15.19
C ARG A 84 1.84 -8.30 -14.46
N GLN A 85 2.77 -8.82 -13.67
CA GLN A 85 3.78 -8.03 -12.99
C GLN A 85 4.75 -7.44 -14.01
N THR A 86 4.88 -6.11 -14.04
CA THR A 86 5.71 -5.39 -15.04
C THR A 86 7.19 -5.34 -14.68
N THR A 87 7.49 -5.41 -13.39
CA THR A 87 8.87 -5.33 -12.87
C THR A 87 9.15 -6.53 -11.96
N PRO A 88 10.27 -7.25 -12.14
CA PRO A 88 10.67 -8.31 -11.23
C PRO A 88 10.78 -7.80 -9.79
N THR A 89 10.26 -8.57 -8.83
CA THR A 89 10.25 -8.19 -7.40
C THR A 89 11.64 -7.81 -6.89
N SER A 90 12.69 -8.57 -7.25
CA SER A 90 14.06 -8.28 -6.82
C SER A 90 14.64 -6.96 -7.38
N GLU A 91 14.22 -6.56 -8.57
CA GLU A 91 14.63 -5.28 -9.16
C GLU A 91 13.91 -4.12 -8.47
N LYS A 92 12.60 -4.28 -8.19
CA LYS A 92 11.81 -3.33 -7.42
C LYS A 92 12.44 -3.11 -6.04
N GLU A 93 12.64 -4.18 -5.27
CA GLU A 93 13.22 -4.12 -3.93
C GLU A 93 14.60 -3.45 -3.90
N ALA A 94 15.46 -3.74 -4.88
CA ALA A 94 16.79 -3.13 -4.97
C ALA A 94 16.72 -1.63 -5.27
N ALA A 95 15.82 -1.22 -6.17
CA ALA A 95 15.63 0.19 -6.52
C ALA A 95 15.05 0.99 -5.35
N GLU A 96 14.04 0.45 -4.67
CA GLU A 96 13.44 1.08 -3.49
C GLU A 96 14.43 1.21 -2.33
N ARG A 97 15.22 0.16 -2.05
CA ARG A 97 16.29 0.20 -1.03
C ARG A 97 17.29 1.31 -1.32
N SER A 98 17.72 1.44 -2.57
CA SER A 98 18.64 2.53 -2.97
C SER A 98 17.99 3.89 -2.77
N ALA A 99 16.73 4.05 -3.20
CA ALA A 99 15.99 5.30 -3.07
C ALA A 99 15.82 5.71 -1.59
N VAL A 100 15.37 4.79 -0.72
CA VAL A 100 15.18 5.07 0.71
C VAL A 100 16.51 5.41 1.39
N THR A 101 17.59 4.68 1.07
CA THR A 101 18.92 4.97 1.61
C THR A 101 19.35 6.40 1.31
N ASP A 102 19.14 6.83 0.07
CA ASP A 102 19.50 8.18 -0.37
C ASP A 102 18.56 9.25 0.21
N LEU A 103 17.27 8.94 0.34
CA LEU A 103 16.25 9.87 0.87
C LEU A 103 16.37 10.07 2.39
N VAL A 104 16.84 9.08 3.14
CA VAL A 104 17.06 9.17 4.60
C VAL A 104 18.46 9.68 4.93
N GLY A 105 19.44 9.42 4.05
CA GLY A 105 20.86 9.74 4.27
C GLY A 105 21.16 11.16 4.75
N PRO A 106 20.62 12.22 4.13
CA PRO A 106 20.87 13.61 4.55
C PRO A 106 20.47 13.93 5.99
N PHE A 107 19.48 13.21 6.54
CA PHE A 107 18.99 13.40 7.92
C PHE A 107 19.82 12.64 8.96
N ASN A 108 20.73 11.77 8.54
CA ASN A 108 21.54 10.90 9.41
C ASN A 108 20.70 10.05 10.40
N ASP A 109 19.48 9.70 10.01
CA ASP A 109 18.57 8.90 10.82
C ASP A 109 18.66 7.42 10.40
N THR A 110 19.54 6.68 11.06
CA THR A 110 19.74 5.25 10.78
C THR A 110 18.59 4.39 11.32
N GLU A 111 17.77 4.90 12.24
CA GLU A 111 16.60 4.18 12.76
C GLU A 111 15.50 4.09 11.73
N LEU A 112 15.27 5.16 10.95
CA LEU A 112 14.29 5.14 9.86
C LEU A 112 14.65 4.10 8.80
N LEU A 113 15.92 4.04 8.38
CA LEU A 113 16.36 3.04 7.41
C LEU A 113 16.20 1.62 7.97
N ALA A 114 16.56 1.40 9.23
CA ALA A 114 16.41 0.09 9.88
C ALA A 114 14.93 -0.33 10.00
N LEU A 115 14.01 0.61 10.25
CA LEU A 115 12.57 0.35 10.27
C LEU A 115 12.02 -0.01 8.90
N TRP A 116 12.48 0.68 7.85
CA TRP A 116 12.11 0.34 6.49
C TRP A 116 12.63 -1.06 6.10
N GLU A 117 13.86 -1.40 6.45
CA GLU A 117 14.44 -2.74 6.22
C GLU A 117 13.67 -3.82 6.97
N GLU A 118 13.24 -3.54 8.21
CA GLU A 118 12.41 -4.46 9.00
C GLU A 118 11.04 -4.68 8.33
N TYR A 119 10.43 -3.60 7.80
CA TYR A 119 9.17 -3.73 7.05
C TYR A 119 9.34 -4.62 5.82
N GLU A 120 10.39 -4.41 5.02
CA GLU A 120 10.64 -5.23 3.83
C GLU A 120 10.93 -6.70 4.16
N ALA A 121 11.66 -6.97 5.23
CA ALA A 121 11.96 -8.34 5.67
C ALA A 121 10.71 -9.11 6.14
N ARG A 122 9.70 -8.43 6.71
CA ARG A 122 8.43 -9.01 7.19
C ARG A 122 8.59 -10.15 8.22
N ASP A 123 9.72 -10.15 8.94
CA ASP A 123 10.07 -11.23 9.88
C ASP A 123 9.61 -10.94 11.31
N THR A 124 9.23 -9.70 11.63
CA THR A 124 8.76 -9.32 12.96
C THR A 124 7.24 -9.20 13.03
N PRO A 125 6.63 -9.40 14.22
CA PRO A 125 5.20 -9.17 14.40
C PRO A 125 4.75 -7.76 13.97
N THR A 126 5.56 -6.74 14.27
CA THR A 126 5.27 -5.35 13.88
C THR A 126 5.24 -5.21 12.36
N ALA A 127 6.26 -5.71 11.66
CA ALA A 127 6.32 -5.62 10.20
C ALA A 127 5.18 -6.39 9.51
N GLN A 128 4.83 -7.57 10.03
CA GLN A 128 3.68 -8.34 9.53
C GLN A 128 2.36 -7.60 9.73
N PHE A 129 2.17 -7.02 10.92
CA PHE A 129 0.99 -6.23 11.22
C PHE A 129 0.88 -4.99 10.33
N VAL A 130 1.97 -4.22 10.17
CA VAL A 130 1.98 -3.03 9.30
C VAL A 130 1.71 -3.41 7.85
N LYS A 131 2.28 -4.54 7.35
CA LYS A 131 2.00 -5.02 6.00
C LYS A 131 0.54 -5.44 5.83
N ASP A 132 -0.06 -6.06 6.83
CA ASP A 132 -1.48 -6.36 6.78
C ASP A 132 -2.33 -5.08 6.73
N MET A 133 -1.96 -4.02 7.47
CA MET A 133 -2.66 -2.73 7.44
C MET A 133 -2.53 -2.02 6.09
N ASP A 134 -1.38 -2.11 5.43
CA ASP A 134 -1.18 -1.65 4.05
C ASP A 134 -2.14 -2.36 3.08
N LEU A 135 -2.20 -3.68 3.13
CA LEU A 135 -3.12 -4.47 2.29
C LEU A 135 -4.60 -4.17 2.60
N ILE A 136 -4.93 -3.98 3.87
CA ILE A 136 -6.28 -3.63 4.33
C ILE A 136 -6.68 -2.23 3.87
N ASP A 137 -5.76 -1.25 3.84
CA ASP A 137 -6.04 0.08 3.31
C ASP A 137 -6.49 0.00 1.84
N ASN A 138 -5.81 -0.77 1.02
CA ASN A 138 -6.21 -1.00 -0.37
C ASN A 138 -7.63 -1.60 -0.48
N CYS A 139 -7.99 -2.58 0.37
CA CYS A 139 -9.33 -3.17 0.37
C CYS A 139 -10.41 -2.18 0.83
N LEU A 140 -10.12 -1.35 1.83
CA LEU A 140 -11.01 -0.27 2.28
C LEU A 140 -11.21 0.79 1.21
N GLN A 141 -10.15 1.15 0.51
CA GLN A 141 -10.21 2.13 -0.57
C GLN A 141 -10.99 1.58 -1.77
N ALA A 142 -10.83 0.27 -2.10
CA ALA A 142 -11.64 -0.41 -3.10
C ALA A 142 -13.14 -0.33 -2.75
N LEU A 143 -13.51 -0.70 -1.53
CA LEU A 143 -14.89 -0.59 -1.04
C LEU A 143 -15.42 0.85 -1.12
N LYS A 144 -14.60 1.84 -0.78
CA LYS A 144 -14.97 3.25 -0.87
C LYS A 144 -15.19 3.69 -2.31
N TYR A 145 -14.32 3.30 -3.24
CA TYR A 145 -14.48 3.63 -4.65
C TYR A 145 -15.71 2.97 -5.27
N GLU A 146 -16.00 1.72 -4.92
CA GLU A 146 -17.23 1.02 -5.31
C GLU A 146 -18.46 1.81 -4.89
N ARG A 147 -18.57 2.15 -3.60
CA ARG A 147 -19.69 2.95 -3.06
C ARG A 147 -19.84 4.32 -3.71
N GLN A 148 -18.76 4.91 -4.17
CA GLN A 148 -18.76 6.23 -4.82
C GLN A 148 -18.93 6.16 -6.33
N THR A 149 -18.98 4.95 -6.92
CA THR A 149 -19.03 4.75 -8.37
C THR A 149 -17.93 5.54 -9.09
N ARG A 150 -16.66 5.35 -8.65
CA ARG A 150 -15.50 6.11 -9.11
C ARG A 150 -14.88 5.58 -10.41
N TYR A 151 -15.54 4.67 -11.10
CA TYR A 151 -15.14 4.12 -12.38
C TYR A 151 -16.37 3.58 -13.12
N ASP A 152 -16.25 3.35 -14.42
CA ASP A 152 -17.27 2.68 -15.22
C ASP A 152 -16.96 1.17 -15.28
N GLU A 153 -17.79 0.36 -14.63
CA GLU A 153 -17.61 -1.10 -14.61
C GLU A 153 -17.84 -1.76 -15.98
N ALA A 154 -18.60 -1.10 -16.87
CA ALA A 154 -18.86 -1.58 -18.23
C ALA A 154 -17.73 -1.25 -19.21
N GLU A 155 -16.79 -0.38 -18.84
CA GLU A 155 -15.64 -0.04 -19.66
C GLU A 155 -14.67 -1.21 -19.72
N ALA A 156 -14.40 -1.71 -20.95
CA ALA A 156 -13.43 -2.76 -21.17
C ALA A 156 -12.03 -2.29 -20.74
N ASN A 157 -11.37 -3.08 -19.91
CA ASN A 157 -10.06 -2.76 -19.38
C ASN A 157 -9.12 -3.97 -19.47
N ASP A 158 -8.17 -3.91 -20.39
CA ASP A 158 -7.23 -5.02 -20.66
C ASP A 158 -6.31 -5.31 -19.46
N HIS A 159 -6.12 -4.33 -18.55
CA HIS A 159 -5.33 -4.53 -17.35
C HIS A 159 -6.06 -5.39 -16.30
N PHE A 160 -7.39 -5.44 -16.35
CA PHE A 160 -8.25 -6.16 -15.40
C PHE A 160 -9.16 -7.19 -16.08
N ALA A 161 -8.71 -7.78 -17.18
CA ALA A 161 -9.51 -8.72 -17.98
C ALA A 161 -9.94 -9.99 -17.21
N GLU A 162 -9.19 -10.37 -16.18
CA GLU A 162 -9.44 -11.58 -15.38
C GLU A 162 -10.30 -11.31 -14.13
N PHE A 163 -10.47 -10.04 -13.75
CA PHE A 163 -11.19 -9.65 -12.55
C PHE A 163 -12.30 -8.64 -12.87
N GLU A 164 -13.47 -8.87 -12.31
CA GLU A 164 -14.58 -7.92 -12.37
C GLU A 164 -14.42 -6.84 -11.30
N ASN A 165 -15.01 -5.68 -11.49
CA ASN A 165 -15.03 -4.56 -10.54
C ASN A 165 -13.62 -4.23 -9.98
N LEU A 166 -13.46 -4.27 -8.67
CA LEU A 166 -12.18 -4.06 -7.96
C LEU A 166 -11.71 -5.33 -7.25
N ASP A 167 -12.16 -6.50 -7.71
CA ASP A 167 -11.88 -7.81 -7.10
C ASP A 167 -10.38 -8.11 -7.03
N GLU A 168 -9.58 -7.68 -8.02
CA GLU A 168 -8.14 -7.94 -8.02
C GLU A 168 -7.42 -7.38 -6.78
N PHE A 169 -7.90 -6.27 -6.22
CA PHE A 169 -7.30 -5.70 -5.00
C PHE A 169 -7.50 -6.64 -3.80
N PHE A 170 -8.65 -7.30 -3.72
CA PHE A 170 -8.91 -8.33 -2.71
C PHE A 170 -8.12 -9.61 -3.00
N ALA A 171 -8.09 -10.07 -4.25
CA ALA A 171 -7.31 -11.24 -4.67
C ALA A 171 -5.81 -11.05 -4.44
N THR A 172 -5.31 -9.82 -4.59
CA THR A 172 -3.92 -9.46 -4.28
C THR A 172 -3.64 -9.48 -2.78
N ALA A 173 -4.57 -9.00 -1.95
CA ALA A 173 -4.39 -8.92 -0.50
C ALA A 173 -4.52 -10.29 0.19
N ALA A 174 -5.55 -11.06 -0.14
CA ALA A 174 -5.93 -12.28 0.59
C ALA A 174 -4.77 -13.25 0.88
N PRO A 175 -3.93 -13.68 -0.11
CA PRO A 175 -2.85 -14.64 0.13
C PRO A 175 -1.65 -14.05 0.88
N ARG A 176 -1.60 -12.73 1.06
CA ARG A 176 -0.48 -12.00 1.65
C ARG A 176 -0.67 -11.64 3.12
N LEU A 177 -1.91 -11.70 3.63
CA LEU A 177 -2.22 -11.42 5.03
C LEU A 177 -1.61 -12.48 5.96
N ARG A 178 -0.93 -12.02 7.01
CA ARG A 178 -0.16 -12.88 7.92
C ARG A 178 -0.73 -12.96 9.33
N THR A 179 -1.41 -11.91 9.80
CA THR A 179 -1.95 -11.85 11.16
C THR A 179 -3.41 -12.31 11.20
N ALA A 180 -3.82 -12.90 12.33
CA ALA A 180 -5.22 -13.28 12.52
C ALA A 180 -6.13 -12.06 12.52
N PHE A 181 -5.64 -10.91 13.03
CA PHE A 181 -6.37 -9.64 13.00
C PHE A 181 -6.58 -9.14 11.58
N GLY A 182 -5.51 -9.08 10.75
CA GLY A 182 -5.60 -8.66 9.36
C GLY A 182 -6.56 -9.54 8.56
N GLN A 183 -6.48 -10.86 8.70
CA GLN A 183 -7.40 -11.80 8.06
C GLN A 183 -8.87 -11.58 8.47
N ASN A 184 -9.12 -11.34 9.76
CA ASN A 184 -10.47 -11.09 10.25
C ASN A 184 -11.03 -9.77 9.72
N LEU A 185 -10.21 -8.69 9.74
CA LEU A 185 -10.62 -7.39 9.24
C LEU A 185 -10.86 -7.42 7.72
N PHE A 186 -10.02 -8.15 6.98
CA PHE A 186 -10.21 -8.40 5.55
C PHE A 186 -11.56 -9.05 5.25
N GLU A 187 -11.94 -10.12 5.96
CA GLU A 187 -13.22 -10.79 5.75
C GLU A 187 -14.42 -9.89 6.04
N GLN A 188 -14.31 -9.00 7.03
CA GLN A 188 -15.33 -8.01 7.31
C GLN A 188 -15.50 -7.00 6.18
N ILE A 189 -14.38 -6.49 5.63
CA ILE A 189 -14.37 -5.52 4.52
C ILE A 189 -14.89 -6.21 3.26
N LYS A 190 -14.39 -7.40 2.94
CA LYS A 190 -14.83 -8.20 1.79
C LYS A 190 -16.32 -8.46 1.84
N SER A 191 -16.86 -8.83 3.01
CA SER A 191 -18.31 -9.02 3.19
C SER A 191 -19.12 -7.73 2.96
N GLN A 192 -18.59 -6.56 3.26
CA GLN A 192 -19.22 -5.27 2.92
C GLN A 192 -19.16 -5.00 1.42
N TYR A 193 -17.99 -5.26 0.80
CA TYR A 193 -17.78 -5.09 -0.62
C TYR A 193 -18.71 -5.99 -1.45
N GLU A 194 -18.85 -7.27 -1.09
CA GLU A 194 -19.77 -8.23 -1.71
C GLU A 194 -21.24 -7.78 -1.62
N ARG A 195 -21.61 -7.09 -0.54
CA ARG A 195 -22.96 -6.51 -0.41
C ARG A 195 -23.22 -5.35 -1.36
N GLU A 196 -22.21 -4.51 -1.60
CA GLU A 196 -22.30 -3.44 -2.59
C GLU A 196 -22.44 -4.02 -4.01
N LEU A 197 -21.66 -5.06 -4.33
CA LEU A 197 -21.70 -5.73 -5.62
C LEU A 197 -22.97 -6.56 -5.86
N GLY A 198 -23.61 -7.07 -4.79
CA GLY A 198 -24.68 -8.06 -4.89
C GLY A 198 -24.21 -9.44 -5.38
N ARG A 199 -22.91 -9.72 -5.35
CA ARG A 199 -22.29 -10.98 -5.74
C ARG A 199 -21.04 -11.28 -4.88
N PRO A 200 -20.57 -12.55 -4.85
CA PRO A 200 -19.26 -12.86 -4.24
C PRO A 200 -18.10 -12.13 -4.93
N CYS A 201 -17.10 -11.73 -4.14
CA CYS A 201 -15.83 -11.24 -4.61
C CYS A 201 -15.01 -12.41 -5.20
N GLN A 202 -14.40 -12.19 -6.35
CA GLN A 202 -13.48 -13.13 -6.97
C GLN A 202 -12.10 -13.00 -6.30
N LEU A 203 -11.56 -14.12 -5.80
CA LEU A 203 -10.23 -14.18 -5.18
C LEU A 203 -9.30 -15.08 -5.97
#